data_8f895dbf71a5d256b95eea33e6a69eee
#
_entry.id   8f895dbf71a5d256b95eea33e6a69eee
#
_cell.length_a   1.000
_cell.length_b   1.000
_cell.length_c   1.000
_cell.angle_alpha   90.00
_cell.angle_beta   90.00
_cell.angle_gamma   90.00
#
_symmetry.space_group_name_H-M   'P 1'
#
loop_
_entity.id
_entity.type
_entity.pdbx_description
1 polymer ?
#
loop_
_entity_poly.entity_id
_entity_poly.type
_entity_poly.pdbx_seq_one_letter_code
_entity_poly.pdbx_strand_id
1 'polypeptide(L)'
;GIRDRLRSRGLGDVFKRQVAAIRYVTNGSYLATIREFETVPCSPEMEPLMSRLKKMADLFEASTNAVKEAQDQELLDFTARRLMEMAADIIMCHLLIQDASKAADLFSKSAHVYLNFAEAEVTKHTNFIKNMDKEDLAFYKK
;
A
#
# COMPACT_ATOMS: atom_id res chain seq x y z
N GLY A 1 -5.78 -7.17 16.92
CA GLY A 1 -4.77 -6.30 16.37
C GLY A 1 -5.32 -5.28 15.38
N ILE A 2 -4.51 -4.36 14.95
CA ILE A 2 -4.89 -3.31 14.00
C ILE A 2 -5.38 -3.93 12.68
N ARG A 3 -4.74 -4.99 12.24
CA ARG A 3 -5.13 -5.71 11.03
C ARG A 3 -6.53 -6.34 11.15
N ASP A 4 -6.84 -6.87 12.34
CA ASP A 4 -8.15 -7.46 12.61
C ASP A 4 -9.23 -6.39 12.66
N ARG A 5 -8.92 -5.21 13.18
CA ARG A 5 -9.83 -4.09 13.18
C ARG A 5 -10.13 -3.60 11.76
N LEU A 6 -9.14 -3.62 10.88
CA LEU A 6 -9.35 -3.28 9.48
C LEU A 6 -10.23 -4.31 8.78
N ARG A 7 -10.08 -5.59 9.11
CA ARG A 7 -10.93 -6.66 8.59
C ARG A 7 -12.36 -6.57 9.11
N SER A 8 -12.52 -6.28 10.40
CA SER A 8 -13.85 -6.29 11.05
C SER A 8 -14.70 -5.07 10.68
N ARG A 9 -14.12 -4.05 10.10
CA ARG A 9 -14.88 -2.90 9.59
C ARG A 9 -15.76 -3.25 8.39
N GLY A 10 -15.77 -4.48 8.04
CA GLY A 10 -16.87 -5.01 7.29
C GLY A 10 -16.58 -5.36 5.87
N LEU A 11 -16.70 -6.62 5.63
CA LEU A 11 -16.85 -7.16 4.30
C LEU A 11 -17.99 -6.48 3.55
N GLY A 12 -19.01 -5.94 4.28
CA GLY A 12 -20.09 -5.16 3.69
C GLY A 12 -19.64 -3.82 3.12
N ASP A 13 -18.63 -3.21 3.74
CA ASP A 13 -18.03 -1.96 3.26
C ASP A 13 -17.00 -2.18 2.16
N VAL A 14 -16.52 -3.40 1.95
CA VAL A 14 -15.50 -3.70 0.95
C VAL A 14 -15.97 -3.28 -0.45
N PHE A 15 -17.23 -3.50 -0.75
CA PHE A 15 -17.79 -3.14 -2.06
C PHE A 15 -17.89 -1.63 -2.25
N LYS A 16 -18.34 -0.89 -1.24
CA LYS A 16 -18.37 0.56 -1.28
C LYS A 16 -16.97 1.15 -1.34
N ARG A 17 -16.00 0.49 -0.66
CA ARG A 17 -14.62 0.91 -0.63
C ARG A 17 -13.88 0.66 -1.92
N GLN A 18 -14.24 -0.36 -2.69
CA GLN A 18 -13.60 -0.58 -3.99
C GLN A 18 -13.87 0.57 -4.95
N VAL A 19 -15.10 1.07 -4.99
CA VAL A 19 -15.43 2.24 -5.80
C VAL A 19 -14.74 3.48 -5.27
N ALA A 20 -14.73 3.66 -3.94
CA ALA A 20 -14.03 4.78 -3.30
C ALA A 20 -12.52 4.66 -3.44
N ALA A 21 -11.97 3.43 -3.38
CA ALA A 21 -10.53 3.18 -3.49
C ALA A 21 -9.98 3.63 -4.84
N ILE A 22 -10.70 3.38 -5.92
CA ILE A 22 -10.31 3.83 -7.26
C ILE A 22 -10.15 5.35 -7.25
N ARG A 23 -11.11 6.05 -6.67
CA ARG A 23 -11.08 7.50 -6.57
C ARG A 23 -9.91 8.01 -5.74
N TYR A 24 -9.65 7.40 -4.57
CA TYR A 24 -8.56 7.81 -3.69
C TYR A 24 -7.19 7.49 -4.26
N VAL A 25 -7.08 6.42 -5.02
CA VAL A 25 -5.84 6.10 -5.73
C VAL A 25 -5.57 7.14 -6.80
N THR A 26 -6.59 7.45 -7.62
CA THR A 26 -6.41 8.34 -8.77
C THR A 26 -6.25 9.81 -8.38
N ASN A 27 -6.85 10.24 -7.27
CA ASN A 27 -6.72 11.65 -6.83
C ASN A 27 -5.50 11.89 -5.94
N GLY A 28 -4.70 10.85 -5.66
CA GLY A 28 -3.48 10.97 -4.87
C GLY A 28 -3.68 11.00 -3.36
N SER A 29 -4.89 10.75 -2.86
CA SER A 29 -5.17 10.81 -1.41
C SER A 29 -4.35 9.81 -0.60
N TYR A 30 -4.22 8.58 -1.07
CA TYR A 30 -3.41 7.58 -0.38
C TYR A 30 -1.93 7.96 -0.35
N LEU A 31 -1.42 8.42 -1.49
CA LEU A 31 -0.01 8.83 -1.57
C LEU A 31 0.26 10.03 -0.66
N ALA A 32 -0.63 11.02 -0.65
CA ALA A 32 -0.50 12.18 0.22
C ALA A 32 -0.46 11.76 1.70
N THR A 33 -1.32 10.84 2.11
CA THR A 33 -1.33 10.30 3.47
C THR A 33 -0.01 9.59 3.80
N ILE A 34 0.49 8.78 2.89
CA ILE A 34 1.76 8.07 3.07
C ILE A 34 2.91 9.06 3.23
N ARG A 35 2.98 10.07 2.36
CA ARG A 35 4.04 11.08 2.43
C ARG A 35 3.97 11.90 3.71
N GLU A 36 2.76 12.16 4.21
CA GLU A 36 2.58 12.83 5.49
C GLU A 36 3.14 12.00 6.65
N PHE A 37 2.89 10.68 6.66
CA PHE A 37 3.48 9.79 7.65
C PHE A 37 5.00 9.80 7.62
N GLU A 38 5.61 9.97 6.45
CA GLU A 38 7.06 10.01 6.31
C GLU A 38 7.68 11.21 7.02
N THR A 39 6.91 12.26 7.28
CA THR A 39 7.39 13.44 7.98
C THR A 39 7.39 13.29 9.51
N VAL A 40 6.74 12.25 10.03
CA VAL A 40 6.68 12.00 11.47
C VAL A 40 8.03 11.43 11.92
N PRO A 41 8.67 12.03 12.94
CA PRO A 41 9.94 11.51 13.43
C PRO A 41 9.81 10.10 13.98
N CYS A 42 10.82 9.27 13.75
CA CYS A 42 10.88 7.92 14.30
C CYS A 42 12.18 7.79 15.13
N SER A 43 12.23 6.74 15.96
CA SER A 43 13.44 6.46 16.75
C SER A 43 14.61 6.08 15.83
N PRO A 44 15.87 6.30 16.26
CA PRO A 44 17.03 5.90 15.44
C PRO A 44 17.03 4.43 15.07
N GLU A 45 16.50 3.57 15.94
CA GLU A 45 16.37 2.13 15.67
C GLU A 45 15.46 1.84 14.49
N MET A 46 14.44 2.68 14.27
CA MET A 46 13.47 2.50 13.21
C MET A 46 13.86 3.19 11.90
N GLU A 47 14.90 4.00 11.87
CA GLU A 47 15.30 4.70 10.66
C GLU A 47 15.62 3.80 9.46
N PRO A 48 16.31 2.66 9.63
CA PRO A 48 16.52 1.76 8.48
C PRO A 48 15.20 1.24 7.90
N LEU A 49 14.22 0.96 8.76
CA LEU A 49 12.90 0.54 8.31
C LEU A 49 12.17 1.66 7.58
N MET A 50 12.30 2.89 8.08
CA MET A 50 11.71 4.07 7.43
C MET A 50 12.29 4.28 6.04
N SER A 51 13.59 4.08 5.86
CA SER A 51 14.23 4.19 4.54
C SER A 51 13.68 3.17 3.55
N ARG A 52 13.48 1.93 3.99
CA ARG A 52 12.88 0.89 3.16
C ARG A 52 11.45 1.25 2.80
N LEU A 53 10.71 1.78 3.77
CA LEU A 53 9.31 2.14 3.59
C LEU A 53 9.14 3.28 2.59
N LYS A 54 10.06 4.24 2.57
CA LYS A 54 10.06 5.32 1.57
C LYS A 54 10.24 4.76 0.16
N LYS A 55 11.09 3.76 -0.02
CA LYS A 55 11.25 3.09 -1.30
C LYS A 55 9.98 2.36 -1.73
N MET A 56 9.29 1.74 -0.78
CA MET A 56 8.00 1.11 -1.05
C MET A 56 6.97 2.14 -1.51
N ALA A 57 6.97 3.32 -0.89
CA ALA A 57 6.09 4.41 -1.29
C ALA A 57 6.40 4.89 -2.72
N ASP A 58 7.68 4.94 -3.08
CA ASP A 58 8.09 5.28 -4.45
C ASP A 58 7.58 4.26 -5.45
N LEU A 59 7.62 2.98 -5.12
CA LEU A 59 7.07 1.92 -5.96
C LEU A 59 5.54 2.07 -6.12
N PHE A 60 4.86 2.39 -5.04
CA PHE A 60 3.42 2.65 -5.08
C PHE A 60 3.09 3.83 -5.99
N GLU A 61 3.83 4.92 -5.86
CA GLU A 61 3.65 6.11 -6.70
C GLU A 61 3.87 5.80 -8.18
N ALA A 62 4.96 5.09 -8.49
CA ALA A 62 5.27 4.70 -9.87
C ALA A 62 4.19 3.79 -10.45
N SER A 63 3.69 2.84 -9.65
CA SER A 63 2.63 1.92 -10.07
C SER A 63 1.32 2.67 -10.34
N THR A 64 0.97 3.60 -9.45
CA THR A 64 -0.24 4.42 -9.61
C THR A 64 -0.15 5.27 -10.88
N ASN A 65 1.00 5.92 -11.10
CA ASN A 65 1.21 6.76 -12.28
C ASN A 65 1.15 5.94 -13.57
N ALA A 66 1.73 4.75 -13.58
CA ALA A 66 1.68 3.87 -14.75
C ALA A 66 0.25 3.51 -15.13
N VAL A 67 -0.57 3.19 -14.13
CA VAL A 67 -1.98 2.85 -14.36
C VAL A 67 -2.76 4.08 -14.85
N LYS A 68 -2.50 5.25 -14.29
CA LYS A 68 -3.16 6.50 -14.71
C LYS A 68 -2.77 6.89 -16.13
N GLU A 69 -1.50 6.76 -16.48
CA GLU A 69 -0.98 7.12 -17.81
C GLU A 69 -1.55 6.24 -18.91
N ALA A 70 -1.90 5.01 -18.57
CA ALA A 70 -2.52 4.10 -19.54
C ALA A 70 -3.90 4.58 -20.00
N GLN A 71 -4.54 5.46 -19.22
CA GLN A 71 -5.87 6.02 -19.52
C GLN A 71 -6.92 4.97 -19.89
N ASP A 72 -6.83 3.82 -19.25
CA ASP A 72 -7.71 2.69 -19.49
C ASP A 72 -8.50 2.40 -18.22
N GLN A 73 -9.80 2.65 -18.25
CA GLN A 73 -10.66 2.46 -17.09
C GLN A 73 -10.72 1.00 -16.66
N GLU A 74 -10.71 0.07 -17.60
CA GLU A 74 -10.74 -1.35 -17.26
C GLU A 74 -9.44 -1.79 -16.56
N LEU A 75 -8.31 -1.30 -17.04
CA LEU A 75 -7.02 -1.56 -16.41
C LEU A 75 -6.99 -0.98 -15.01
N LEU A 76 -7.48 0.25 -14.83
CA LEU A 76 -7.57 0.88 -13.53
C LEU A 76 -8.45 0.06 -12.57
N ASP A 77 -9.63 -0.34 -13.01
CA ASP A 77 -10.54 -1.13 -12.18
C ASP A 77 -9.93 -2.48 -11.79
N PHE A 78 -9.24 -3.12 -12.73
CA PHE A 78 -8.61 -4.41 -12.50
C PHE A 78 -7.43 -4.32 -11.51
N THR A 79 -6.68 -3.22 -11.54
CA THR A 79 -5.51 -3.03 -10.68
C THR A 79 -5.83 -2.31 -9.37
N ALA A 80 -7.01 -1.71 -9.25
CA ALA A 80 -7.36 -0.86 -8.10
C ALA A 80 -7.21 -1.58 -6.76
N ARG A 81 -7.63 -2.83 -6.67
CA ARG A 81 -7.50 -3.62 -5.45
C ARG A 81 -6.04 -3.79 -5.04
N ARG A 82 -5.16 -4.06 -6.00
CA ARG A 82 -3.73 -4.23 -5.74
C ARG A 82 -3.11 -2.94 -5.26
N LEU A 83 -3.46 -1.83 -5.88
CA LEU A 83 -2.97 -0.52 -5.48
C LEU A 83 -3.46 -0.16 -4.07
N MET A 84 -4.71 -0.48 -3.75
CA MET A 84 -5.25 -0.27 -2.42
C MET A 84 -4.53 -1.12 -1.36
N GLU A 85 -4.25 -2.38 -1.67
CA GLU A 85 -3.51 -3.27 -0.78
C GLU A 85 -2.09 -2.76 -0.53
N MET A 86 -1.41 -2.27 -1.57
CA MET A 86 -0.09 -1.66 -1.43
C MET A 86 -0.13 -0.47 -0.47
N ALA A 87 -1.09 0.43 -0.66
CA ALA A 87 -1.24 1.60 0.20
C ALA A 87 -1.54 1.19 1.65
N ALA A 88 -2.43 0.23 1.85
CA ALA A 88 -2.79 -0.25 3.18
C ALA A 88 -1.58 -0.86 3.90
N ASP A 89 -0.81 -1.68 3.21
CA ASP A 89 0.38 -2.31 3.79
C ASP A 89 1.43 -1.26 4.19
N ILE A 90 1.63 -0.25 3.35
CA ILE A 90 2.57 0.84 3.64
C ILE A 90 2.11 1.64 4.87
N ILE A 91 0.83 1.99 4.94
CA ILE A 91 0.28 2.73 6.07
C ILE A 91 0.40 1.93 7.36
N MET A 92 0.12 0.63 7.32
CA MET A 92 0.28 -0.24 8.49
C MET A 92 1.73 -0.26 8.98
N CYS A 93 2.70 -0.29 8.07
CA CYS A 93 4.11 -0.22 8.44
C CYS A 93 4.43 1.09 9.16
N HIS A 94 3.90 2.22 8.68
CA HIS A 94 4.10 3.51 9.35
C HIS A 94 3.54 3.51 10.77
N LEU A 95 2.35 2.94 10.96
CA LEU A 95 1.73 2.87 12.28
C LEU A 95 2.56 2.01 13.24
N LEU A 96 3.09 0.88 12.77
CA LEU A 96 3.94 0.02 13.57
C LEU A 96 5.29 0.68 13.91
N ILE A 97 5.86 1.44 12.98
CA ILE A 97 7.07 2.21 13.23
C ILE A 97 6.84 3.27 14.31
N GLN A 98 5.69 3.95 14.27
CA GLN A 98 5.33 4.92 15.32
C GLN A 98 5.19 4.23 16.68
N ASP A 99 4.51 3.09 16.72
CA ASP A 99 4.36 2.32 17.96
C ASP A 99 5.72 1.84 18.48
N ALA A 100 6.57 1.31 17.59
CA ALA A 100 7.92 0.84 17.96
C ALA A 100 8.81 1.99 18.42
N SER A 101 8.64 3.18 17.91
CA SER A 101 9.39 4.37 18.33
C SER A 101 9.03 4.78 19.75
N LYS A 102 7.81 4.51 20.19
CA LYS A 102 7.32 4.82 21.54
C LYS A 102 7.55 3.68 22.52
N ALA A 103 7.47 2.44 22.06
CA ALA A 103 7.53 1.24 22.89
C ALA A 103 8.25 0.12 22.13
N ALA A 104 9.59 0.25 22.00
CA ALA A 104 10.41 -0.66 21.21
C ALA A 104 10.29 -2.12 21.70
N ASP A 105 10.24 -2.33 23.03
CA ASP A 105 10.15 -3.67 23.61
C ASP A 105 8.91 -4.43 23.15
N LEU A 106 7.81 -3.70 22.89
CA LEU A 106 6.54 -4.31 22.51
C LEU A 106 6.36 -4.43 20.99
N PHE A 107 6.89 -3.50 20.21
CA PHE A 107 6.52 -3.35 18.81
C PHE A 107 7.66 -3.46 17.81
N SER A 108 8.94 -3.41 18.26
CA SER A 108 10.07 -3.42 17.34
C SER A 108 10.09 -4.68 16.45
N LYS A 109 9.90 -5.85 17.06
CA LYS A 109 9.88 -7.12 16.33
C LYS A 109 8.71 -7.16 15.34
N SER A 110 7.54 -6.71 15.76
CA SER A 110 6.35 -6.68 14.90
C SER A 110 6.56 -5.75 13.71
N ALA A 111 7.20 -4.59 13.92
CA ALA A 111 7.50 -3.66 12.85
C ALA A 111 8.44 -4.29 11.82
N HIS A 112 9.49 -4.98 12.25
CA HIS A 112 10.41 -5.67 11.36
C HIS A 112 9.72 -6.77 10.56
N VAL A 113 8.97 -7.63 11.23
CA VAL A 113 8.29 -8.76 10.58
C VAL A 113 7.26 -8.29 9.58
N TYR A 114 6.45 -7.32 9.99
CA TYR A 114 5.41 -6.81 9.10
C TYR A 114 6.00 -6.07 7.90
N LEU A 115 7.06 -5.30 8.10
CA LEU A 115 7.71 -4.60 6.99
C LEU A 115 8.27 -5.57 5.96
N ASN A 116 8.87 -6.68 6.41
CA ASN A 116 9.37 -7.71 5.49
C ASN A 116 8.23 -8.30 4.67
N PHE A 117 7.11 -8.58 5.30
CA PHE A 117 5.91 -9.06 4.61
C PHE A 117 5.39 -8.02 3.62
N ALA A 118 5.22 -6.79 4.06
CA ALA A 118 4.67 -5.71 3.24
C ALA A 118 5.57 -5.40 2.04
N GLU A 119 6.89 -5.41 2.22
CA GLU A 119 7.84 -5.18 1.14
C GLU A 119 7.72 -6.24 0.05
N ALA A 120 7.57 -7.50 0.44
CA ALA A 120 7.37 -8.58 -0.51
C ALA A 120 6.04 -8.41 -1.27
N GLU A 121 4.97 -8.03 -0.56
CA GLU A 121 3.67 -7.81 -1.18
C GLU A 121 3.67 -6.62 -2.15
N VAL A 122 4.28 -5.52 -1.74
CA VAL A 122 4.40 -4.33 -2.60
C VAL A 122 5.21 -4.65 -3.85
N THR A 123 6.32 -5.36 -3.69
CA THR A 123 7.15 -5.79 -4.83
C THR A 123 6.36 -6.68 -5.79
N LYS A 124 5.61 -7.62 -5.25
CA LYS A 124 4.76 -8.53 -6.04
C LYS A 124 3.74 -7.73 -6.86
N HIS A 125 3.03 -6.82 -6.22
CA HIS A 125 2.02 -6.01 -6.91
C HIS A 125 2.64 -5.05 -7.93
N THR A 126 3.79 -4.47 -7.61
CA THR A 126 4.52 -3.59 -8.53
C THR A 126 4.90 -4.35 -9.80
N ASN A 127 5.46 -5.54 -9.65
CA ASN A 127 5.86 -6.37 -10.79
C ASN A 127 4.66 -6.82 -11.61
N PHE A 128 3.57 -7.17 -10.95
CA PHE A 128 2.35 -7.55 -11.64
C PHE A 128 1.81 -6.40 -12.50
N ILE A 129 1.72 -5.21 -11.92
CA ILE A 129 1.20 -4.03 -12.62
C ILE A 129 2.13 -3.63 -13.76
N LYS A 130 3.45 -3.65 -13.53
CA LYS A 130 4.44 -3.28 -14.54
C LYS A 130 4.41 -4.17 -15.77
N ASN A 131 4.16 -5.46 -15.57
CA ASN A 131 4.19 -6.44 -16.65
C ASN A 131 2.82 -6.67 -17.28
N MET A 132 1.79 -6.00 -16.78
CA MET A 132 0.44 -6.15 -17.25
C MET A 132 0.17 -5.27 -18.47
N ASP A 133 -0.46 -5.84 -19.49
CA ASP A 133 -0.88 -5.11 -20.67
C ASP A 133 -2.34 -5.45 -21.02
N LYS A 134 -2.86 -4.84 -22.10
CA LYS A 134 -4.24 -5.07 -22.54
C LYS A 134 -4.50 -6.51 -22.97
N GLU A 135 -3.50 -7.18 -23.47
CA GLU A 135 -3.63 -8.59 -23.88
C GLU A 135 -3.81 -9.48 -22.66
N ASP A 136 -3.06 -9.21 -21.59
CA ASP A 136 -3.22 -9.91 -20.32
C ASP A 136 -4.62 -9.70 -19.76
N LEU A 137 -5.14 -8.49 -19.84
CA LEU A 137 -6.48 -8.18 -19.36
C LEU A 137 -7.53 -8.98 -20.13
N ALA A 138 -7.38 -9.10 -21.45
CA ALA A 138 -8.29 -9.88 -22.28
C ALA A 138 -8.30 -11.35 -21.89
N PHE A 139 -7.17 -11.88 -21.43
CA PHE A 139 -7.05 -13.26 -20.95
C PHE A 139 -7.94 -13.52 -19.73
N TYR A 140 -8.01 -12.57 -18.83
CA TYR A 140 -8.79 -12.71 -17.59
C TYR A 140 -10.30 -12.51 -17.81
N LYS A 141 -10.70 -11.93 -18.93
CA LYS A 141 -12.11 -11.71 -19.27
C LYS A 141 -12.78 -12.91 -19.93
N LYS A 142 -12.03 -13.89 -20.32
CA LYS A 142 -12.57 -15.13 -20.85
C LYS A 142 -12.92 -16.05 -19.66
#